data_eec41d3d64d928cdc56bd84f70c6099f
#
_entry.id   eec41d3d64d928cdc56bd84f70c6099f
#
_cell.length_a   1.000
_cell.length_b   1.000
_cell.length_c   1.000
_cell.angle_alpha   90.00
_cell.angle_beta   90.00
_cell.angle_gamma   90.00
#
_symmetry.space_group_name_H-M   'P 1'
#
loop_
_entity.id
_entity.type
_entity.pdbx_description
1 polymer ?
#
loop_
_entity_poly.entity_id
_entity_poly.type
_entity_poly.pdbx_seq_one_letter_code
_entity_poly.pdbx_strand_id
1 'polypeptide(L)'
;HNNYLTVPVVLCMLSNHSMFIYSHSWAWLVLIFLMLNASYLRHFFNLRHQGISRPSILIISSALFVVIATVGDRLASSYLDAGNEISSNLLSDQEMMLLVQQHCGNCHANKPSFPGYAVAPGGIVLDSLQALDGYRAATLSSLKSGYMPLGNMQSLTDMQRNEMIYYLQQ
;
A
#
# COMPACT_ATOMS: atom_id res chain seq x y z
N HIS A 1 25.19 20.90 -13.28
CA HIS A 1 24.00 21.00 -12.43
C HIS A 1 24.00 19.90 -11.38
N ASN A 2 24.35 20.26 -10.14
CA ASN A 2 24.35 19.36 -8.97
C ASN A 2 22.92 19.24 -8.42
N ASN A 3 22.05 18.49 -9.11
CA ASN A 3 20.68 18.31 -8.65
C ASN A 3 20.58 17.06 -7.77
N TYR A 4 20.50 17.25 -6.44
CA TYR A 4 20.33 16.19 -5.45
C TYR A 4 18.93 15.57 -5.47
N LEU A 5 17.95 16.27 -6.03
CA LEU A 5 16.55 15.86 -6.02
C LEU A 5 16.18 14.85 -7.11
N THR A 6 17.01 14.68 -8.15
CA THR A 6 16.65 13.82 -9.30
C THR A 6 16.37 12.36 -8.88
N VAL A 7 17.26 11.75 -8.08
CA VAL A 7 17.12 10.37 -7.64
C VAL A 7 15.97 10.24 -6.64
N PRO A 8 15.81 11.10 -5.61
CA PRO A 8 14.64 11.09 -4.74
C PRO A 8 13.32 11.21 -5.48
N VAL A 9 13.20 12.11 -6.46
CA VAL A 9 11.96 12.28 -7.23
C VAL A 9 11.63 11.04 -8.04
N VAL A 10 12.61 10.43 -8.71
CA VAL A 10 12.40 9.16 -9.45
C VAL A 10 11.98 8.05 -8.51
N LEU A 11 12.59 7.93 -7.32
CA LEU A 11 12.20 6.95 -6.31
C LEU A 11 10.78 7.19 -5.79
N CYS A 12 10.38 8.45 -5.57
CA CYS A 12 9.00 8.78 -5.19
C CYS A 12 8.00 8.39 -6.28
N MET A 13 8.34 8.58 -7.56
CA MET A 13 7.48 8.16 -8.68
C MET A 13 7.36 6.63 -8.75
N LEU A 14 8.45 5.90 -8.56
CA LEU A 14 8.46 4.45 -8.53
C LEU A 14 7.77 3.89 -7.28
N SER A 15 7.88 4.57 -6.14
CA SER A 15 7.28 4.15 -4.87
C SER A 15 5.75 4.17 -4.90
N ASN A 16 5.14 4.92 -5.82
CA ASN A 16 3.69 4.94 -6.01
C ASN A 16 3.11 3.56 -6.39
N HIS A 17 3.96 2.64 -6.87
CA HIS A 17 3.60 1.24 -7.11
C HIS A 17 3.93 0.31 -5.93
N SER A 18 4.57 0.82 -4.88
CA SER A 18 5.01 0.01 -3.73
C SER A 18 4.03 0.17 -2.57
N MET A 19 3.10 -0.73 -2.48
CA MET A 19 1.99 -0.71 -1.50
C MET A 19 2.46 -0.72 -0.05
N PHE A 20 3.61 -1.35 0.28
CA PHE A 20 4.16 -1.40 1.63
C PHE A 20 4.57 -0.02 2.18
N ILE A 21 4.79 0.97 1.30
CA ILE A 21 5.18 2.33 1.71
C ILE A 21 4.01 3.10 2.30
N TYR A 22 2.76 2.76 1.94
CA TYR A 22 1.57 3.54 2.32
C TYR A 22 0.62 2.82 3.29
N SER A 23 0.89 1.56 3.63
CA SER A 23 -0.06 0.71 4.35
C SER A 23 -0.06 0.86 5.87
N HIS A 24 0.84 1.67 6.47
CA HIS A 24 0.93 1.81 7.93
C HIS A 24 1.19 3.25 8.38
N SER A 25 0.89 3.56 9.64
CA SER A 25 0.97 4.92 10.20
C SER A 25 2.38 5.55 10.17
N TRP A 26 3.44 4.73 10.07
CA TRP A 26 4.84 5.15 10.00
C TRP A 26 5.37 5.27 8.56
N ALA A 27 4.51 5.10 7.55
CA ALA A 27 4.87 5.15 6.13
C ALA A 27 5.62 6.44 5.74
N TRP A 28 5.24 7.57 6.32
CA TRP A 28 5.90 8.86 6.09
C TRP A 28 7.38 8.88 6.54
N LEU A 29 7.73 8.17 7.63
CA LEU A 29 9.12 8.03 8.06
C LEU A 29 9.92 7.19 7.07
N VAL A 30 9.37 6.08 6.60
CA VAL A 30 10.01 5.24 5.57
C VAL A 30 10.30 6.06 4.33
N LEU A 31 9.34 6.88 3.90
CA LEU A 31 9.50 7.78 2.76
C LEU A 31 10.65 8.78 2.97
N ILE A 32 10.71 9.43 4.14
CA ILE A 32 11.80 10.36 4.48
C ILE A 32 13.15 9.66 4.43
N PHE A 33 13.29 8.46 5.04
CA PHE A 33 14.54 7.71 5.01
C PHE A 33 14.95 7.29 3.61
N LEU A 34 14.00 6.89 2.76
CA LEU A 34 14.25 6.60 1.35
C LEU A 34 14.75 7.84 0.59
N MET A 35 14.14 9.01 0.81
CA MET A 35 14.56 10.25 0.18
C MET A 35 15.97 10.67 0.63
N LEU A 36 16.28 10.55 1.91
CA LEU A 36 17.60 10.85 2.45
C LEU A 36 18.67 9.90 1.89
N ASN A 37 18.37 8.60 1.85
CA ASN A 37 19.25 7.59 1.26
C ASN A 37 19.50 7.84 -0.23
N ALA A 38 18.47 8.18 -0.99
CA ALA A 38 18.59 8.54 -2.40
C ALA A 38 19.43 9.78 -2.63
N SER A 39 19.30 10.79 -1.77
CA SER A 39 20.13 12.00 -1.80
C SER A 39 21.60 11.67 -1.48
N TYR A 40 21.84 10.77 -0.52
CA TYR A 40 23.17 10.28 -0.16
C TYR A 40 23.82 9.49 -1.30
N LEU A 41 23.06 8.64 -1.97
CA LEU A 41 23.49 7.95 -3.18
C LEU A 41 23.84 8.94 -4.30
N ARG A 42 23.03 9.98 -4.50
CA ARG A 42 23.33 11.04 -5.48
C ARG A 42 24.63 11.79 -5.15
N HIS A 43 24.92 11.99 -3.87
CA HIS A 43 26.17 12.60 -3.43
C HIS A 43 27.40 11.81 -3.92
N PHE A 44 27.35 10.49 -3.92
CA PHE A 44 28.40 9.65 -4.50
C PHE A 44 28.66 9.99 -5.97
N PHE A 45 27.62 10.10 -6.80
CA PHE A 45 27.79 10.43 -8.21
C PHE A 45 28.35 11.85 -8.41
N ASN A 46 27.94 12.80 -7.58
CA ASN A 46 28.47 14.16 -7.62
C ASN A 46 29.97 14.20 -7.28
N LEU A 47 30.41 13.47 -6.24
CA LEU A 47 31.82 13.34 -5.89
C LEU A 47 32.65 12.69 -7.01
N ARG A 48 32.07 11.64 -7.63
CA ARG A 48 32.72 10.94 -8.75
C ARG A 48 32.93 11.85 -9.95
N HIS A 49 32.03 12.76 -10.24
CA HIS A 49 32.19 13.78 -11.28
C HIS A 49 33.31 14.78 -10.96
N GLN A 50 33.65 14.96 -9.69
CA GLN A 50 34.76 15.79 -9.23
C GLN A 50 36.10 15.01 -9.15
N GLY A 51 36.12 13.75 -9.63
CA GLY A 51 37.31 12.90 -9.56
C GLY A 51 37.54 12.21 -8.21
N ILE A 52 36.67 12.41 -7.23
CA ILE A 52 36.75 11.81 -5.90
C ILE A 52 35.97 10.52 -5.87
N SER A 53 36.66 9.38 -5.73
CA SER A 53 36.01 8.07 -5.60
C SER A 53 35.93 7.62 -4.14
N ARG A 54 34.71 7.53 -3.60
CA ARG A 54 34.44 7.00 -2.25
C ARG A 54 33.44 5.85 -2.32
N PRO A 55 33.86 4.61 -2.61
CA PRO A 55 32.97 3.46 -2.76
C PRO A 55 32.21 3.12 -1.47
N SER A 56 32.71 3.52 -0.30
CA SER A 56 32.02 3.34 0.99
C SER A 56 30.60 3.94 1.00
N ILE A 57 30.36 5.03 0.28
CA ILE A 57 29.03 5.64 0.18
C ILE A 57 28.04 4.68 -0.49
N LEU A 58 28.45 3.98 -1.55
CA LEU A 58 27.64 2.99 -2.24
C LEU A 58 27.29 1.81 -1.33
N ILE A 59 28.28 1.29 -0.62
CA ILE A 59 28.10 0.15 0.30
C ILE A 59 27.12 0.51 1.42
N ILE A 60 27.31 1.68 2.04
CA ILE A 60 26.46 2.16 3.13
C ILE A 60 25.03 2.40 2.62
N SER A 61 24.88 3.05 1.45
CA SER A 61 23.56 3.33 0.86
C SER A 61 22.83 2.03 0.50
N SER A 62 23.53 1.03 -0.05
CA SER A 62 22.93 -0.27 -0.38
C SER A 62 22.53 -1.03 0.88
N ALA A 63 23.38 -1.05 1.90
CA ALA A 63 23.06 -1.69 3.18
C ALA A 63 21.83 -1.01 3.85
N LEU A 64 21.80 0.31 3.85
CA LEU A 64 20.67 1.06 4.40
C LEU A 64 19.36 0.79 3.63
N PHE A 65 19.43 0.68 2.30
CA PHE A 65 18.28 0.32 1.49
C PHE A 65 17.73 -1.07 1.84
N VAL A 66 18.61 -2.07 2.01
CA VAL A 66 18.21 -3.43 2.42
C VAL A 66 17.58 -3.41 3.81
N VAL A 67 18.15 -2.65 4.76
CA VAL A 67 17.57 -2.50 6.11
C VAL A 67 16.18 -1.89 6.05
N ILE A 68 16.00 -0.80 5.30
CA ILE A 68 14.69 -0.13 5.15
C ILE A 68 13.68 -1.10 4.54
N ALA A 69 14.06 -1.85 3.50
CA ALA A 69 13.18 -2.82 2.84
C ALA A 69 12.78 -3.95 3.79
N THR A 70 13.74 -4.55 4.52
CA THR A 70 13.47 -5.66 5.44
C THR A 70 12.68 -5.23 6.67
N VAL A 71 12.96 -4.06 7.23
CA VAL A 71 12.21 -3.51 8.36
C VAL A 71 10.80 -3.13 7.92
N GLY A 72 10.66 -2.52 6.75
CA GLY A 72 9.35 -2.17 6.18
C GLY A 72 8.47 -3.42 5.97
N ASP A 73 9.04 -4.49 5.42
CA ASP A 73 8.33 -5.76 5.21
C ASP A 73 7.93 -6.41 6.55
N ARG A 74 8.82 -6.43 7.54
CA ARG A 74 8.53 -6.95 8.88
C ARG A 74 7.44 -6.17 9.60
N LEU A 75 7.45 -4.84 9.51
CA LEU A 75 6.41 -4.00 10.10
C LEU A 75 5.06 -4.21 9.40
N ALA A 76 5.06 -4.36 8.08
CA ALA A 76 3.84 -4.65 7.33
C ALA A 76 3.27 -6.05 7.68
N SER A 77 4.12 -7.07 7.79
CA SER A 77 3.69 -8.43 8.15
C SER A 77 3.17 -8.52 9.58
N SER A 78 3.85 -7.91 10.56
CA SER A 78 3.37 -7.91 11.95
C SER A 78 2.05 -7.16 12.14
N TYR A 79 1.77 -6.15 11.29
CA TYR A 79 0.47 -5.47 11.31
C TYR A 79 -0.66 -6.36 10.79
N LEU A 80 -0.35 -7.23 9.81
CA LEU A 80 -1.30 -8.20 9.26
C LEU A 80 -1.53 -9.39 10.21
N ASP A 81 -0.48 -9.82 10.92
CA ASP A 81 -0.56 -10.93 11.88
C ASP A 81 -1.29 -10.55 13.17
N ALA A 82 -1.13 -9.32 13.66
CA ALA A 82 -1.88 -8.83 14.83
C ALA A 82 -3.40 -8.76 14.56
N GLY A 83 -3.81 -8.62 13.30
CA GLY A 83 -5.21 -8.71 12.89
C GLY A 83 -5.76 -10.14 12.88
N ASN A 84 -4.92 -11.14 12.69
CA ASN A 84 -5.35 -12.54 12.62
C ASN A 84 -5.71 -13.16 13.98
N GLU A 85 -5.17 -12.64 15.09
CA GLU A 85 -5.48 -13.19 16.42
C GLU A 85 -6.87 -12.76 16.97
N ILE A 86 -7.51 -11.74 16.40
CA ILE A 86 -8.74 -11.17 16.94
C ILE A 86 -10.00 -11.70 16.24
N SER A 87 -9.90 -12.30 15.06
CA SER A 87 -11.07 -12.67 14.26
C SER A 87 -11.32 -14.16 14.21
N SER A 88 -11.83 -14.74 15.31
CA SER A 88 -12.43 -16.09 15.31
C SER A 88 -13.89 -16.11 14.85
N ASN A 89 -14.49 -14.97 14.52
CA ASN A 89 -15.81 -14.91 13.93
C ASN A 89 -15.72 -15.03 12.41
N LEU A 90 -16.03 -16.22 11.91
CA LEU A 90 -16.23 -16.44 10.48
C LEU A 90 -17.40 -15.55 10.00
N LEU A 91 -17.08 -14.55 9.16
CA LEU A 91 -18.12 -13.80 8.48
C LEU A 91 -18.96 -14.75 7.61
N SER A 92 -20.26 -14.64 7.74
CA SER A 92 -21.17 -15.26 6.78
C SER A 92 -21.16 -14.48 5.45
N ASP A 93 -21.58 -15.12 4.37
CA ASP A 93 -21.72 -14.50 3.05
C ASP A 93 -22.55 -13.21 3.09
N GLN A 94 -23.58 -13.22 3.93
CA GLN A 94 -24.48 -12.08 4.09
C GLN A 94 -23.80 -10.91 4.81
N GLU A 95 -23.03 -11.17 5.86
CA GLU A 95 -22.27 -10.15 6.59
C GLU A 95 -21.15 -9.58 5.73
N MET A 96 -20.46 -10.44 4.95
CA MET A 96 -19.46 -9.98 4.00
C MET A 96 -20.07 -9.02 2.97
N MET A 97 -21.22 -9.35 2.40
CA MET A 97 -21.90 -8.48 1.44
C MET A 97 -22.39 -7.17 2.06
N LEU A 98 -22.80 -7.17 3.32
CA LEU A 98 -23.13 -5.92 4.04
C LEU A 98 -21.92 -5.00 4.16
N LEU A 99 -20.76 -5.54 4.53
CA LEU A 99 -19.51 -4.78 4.60
C LEU A 99 -19.08 -4.24 3.22
N VAL A 100 -19.20 -5.07 2.18
CA VAL A 100 -18.92 -4.64 0.80
C VAL A 100 -19.85 -3.52 0.37
N GLN A 101 -21.15 -3.62 0.61
CA GLN A 101 -22.10 -2.56 0.27
C GLN A 101 -21.81 -1.27 1.04
N GLN A 102 -21.49 -1.38 2.33
CA GLN A 102 -21.24 -0.23 3.19
C GLN A 102 -19.94 0.51 2.83
N HIS A 103 -18.87 -0.22 2.55
CA HIS A 103 -17.53 0.37 2.41
C HIS A 103 -17.01 0.44 0.97
N CYS A 104 -17.57 -0.36 0.05
CA CYS A 104 -17.15 -0.42 -1.35
C CYS A 104 -18.27 0.03 -2.31
N GLY A 105 -19.54 -0.22 -1.96
CA GLY A 105 -20.69 -0.03 -2.85
C GLY A 105 -20.88 1.40 -3.35
N ASN A 106 -20.51 2.42 -2.55
CA ASN A 106 -20.64 3.81 -2.97
C ASN A 106 -19.86 4.10 -4.27
N CYS A 107 -18.73 3.41 -4.50
CA CYS A 107 -17.91 3.55 -5.71
C CYS A 107 -18.07 2.34 -6.65
N HIS A 108 -18.19 1.12 -6.11
CA HIS A 108 -18.13 -0.14 -6.84
C HIS A 108 -19.50 -0.81 -7.04
N ALA A 109 -20.57 -0.03 -7.05
CA ALA A 109 -21.90 -0.50 -7.48
C ALA A 109 -22.11 -0.30 -8.98
N ASN A 110 -23.11 -0.99 -9.55
CA ASN A 110 -23.53 -0.79 -10.94
C ASN A 110 -23.95 0.67 -11.23
N LYS A 111 -24.50 1.33 -10.20
CA LYS A 111 -24.78 2.77 -10.19
C LYS A 111 -24.09 3.40 -8.98
N PRO A 112 -22.85 3.89 -9.11
CA PRO A 112 -22.15 4.53 -8.01
C PRO A 112 -22.91 5.73 -7.47
N SER A 113 -22.92 5.90 -6.15
CA SER A 113 -23.50 7.06 -5.48
C SER A 113 -22.45 8.11 -5.10
N PHE A 114 -21.16 7.75 -5.16
CA PHE A 114 -20.08 8.66 -4.81
C PHE A 114 -19.92 9.77 -5.86
N PRO A 115 -19.90 11.06 -5.46
CA PRO A 115 -19.75 12.18 -6.38
C PRO A 115 -18.50 12.07 -7.27
N GLY A 116 -18.68 12.22 -8.58
CA GLY A 116 -17.58 12.16 -9.54
C GLY A 116 -17.45 10.83 -10.29
N TYR A 117 -18.19 9.79 -9.90
CA TYR A 117 -18.23 8.53 -10.64
C TYR A 117 -19.59 8.31 -11.28
N ALA A 118 -19.64 8.30 -12.61
CA ALA A 118 -20.84 7.95 -13.39
C ALA A 118 -20.95 6.43 -13.58
N VAL A 119 -19.82 5.72 -13.51
CA VAL A 119 -19.66 4.27 -13.62
C VAL A 119 -18.64 3.78 -12.59
N ALA A 120 -18.71 2.50 -12.24
CA ALA A 120 -17.77 1.91 -11.30
C ALA A 120 -16.31 2.05 -11.80
N PRO A 121 -15.38 2.54 -10.94
CA PRO A 121 -13.97 2.70 -11.30
C PRO A 121 -13.37 1.39 -11.79
N GLY A 122 -12.64 1.43 -12.90
CA GLY A 122 -12.04 0.24 -13.51
C GLY A 122 -13.04 -0.80 -14.02
N GLY A 123 -14.34 -0.48 -14.07
CA GLY A 123 -15.41 -1.41 -14.42
C GLY A 123 -15.67 -2.49 -13.37
N ILE A 124 -15.11 -2.33 -12.16
CA ILE A 124 -15.24 -3.30 -11.06
C ILE A 124 -16.55 -3.03 -10.32
N VAL A 125 -17.52 -3.93 -10.47
CA VAL A 125 -18.82 -3.89 -9.80
C VAL A 125 -18.86 -5.02 -8.78
N LEU A 126 -19.23 -4.71 -7.51
CA LEU A 126 -19.22 -5.64 -6.37
C LEU A 126 -20.63 -5.78 -5.76
N ASP A 127 -21.66 -5.82 -6.59
CA ASP A 127 -23.06 -5.84 -6.14
C ASP A 127 -23.55 -7.24 -5.70
N SER A 128 -22.75 -8.29 -5.90
CA SER A 128 -23.11 -9.67 -5.55
C SER A 128 -21.89 -10.48 -5.13
N LEU A 129 -22.11 -11.58 -4.39
CA LEU A 129 -21.07 -12.55 -4.03
C LEU A 129 -20.34 -13.10 -5.25
N GLN A 130 -21.09 -13.43 -6.31
CA GLN A 130 -20.49 -13.94 -7.55
C GLN A 130 -19.56 -12.90 -8.20
N ALA A 131 -19.96 -11.63 -8.18
CA ALA A 131 -19.10 -10.54 -8.67
C ALA A 131 -17.87 -10.36 -7.78
N LEU A 132 -18.04 -10.41 -6.45
CA LEU A 132 -16.95 -10.37 -5.49
C LEU A 132 -15.96 -11.51 -5.71
N ASP A 133 -16.43 -12.72 -5.95
CA ASP A 133 -15.60 -13.89 -6.27
C ASP A 133 -14.81 -13.70 -7.56
N GLY A 134 -15.42 -13.13 -8.57
CA GLY A 134 -14.74 -12.78 -9.83
C GLY A 134 -13.57 -11.81 -9.64
N TYR A 135 -13.64 -10.95 -8.62
CA TYR A 135 -12.61 -9.98 -8.27
C TYR A 135 -11.88 -10.30 -6.95
N ARG A 136 -12.01 -11.53 -6.43
CA ARG A 136 -11.51 -11.96 -5.13
C ARG A 136 -10.03 -11.60 -4.92
N ALA A 137 -9.16 -11.99 -5.84
CA ALA A 137 -7.72 -11.73 -5.74
C ALA A 137 -7.38 -10.23 -5.75
N ALA A 138 -8.05 -9.44 -6.58
CA ALA A 138 -7.85 -8.00 -6.67
C ALA A 138 -8.36 -7.30 -5.40
N THR A 139 -9.53 -7.70 -4.89
CA THR A 139 -10.12 -7.17 -3.65
C THR A 139 -9.24 -7.50 -2.45
N LEU A 140 -8.78 -8.75 -2.34
CA LEU A 140 -7.87 -9.19 -1.28
C LEU A 140 -6.56 -8.40 -1.30
N SER A 141 -5.96 -8.23 -2.47
CA SER A 141 -4.73 -7.43 -2.63
C SER A 141 -4.93 -5.98 -2.22
N SER A 142 -6.05 -5.38 -2.62
CA SER A 142 -6.38 -3.98 -2.31
C SER A 142 -6.66 -3.75 -0.83
N LEU A 143 -7.30 -4.72 -0.15
CA LEU A 143 -7.54 -4.66 1.30
C LEU A 143 -6.25 -4.86 2.08
N LYS A 144 -5.43 -5.85 1.73
CA LYS A 144 -4.13 -6.12 2.38
C LYS A 144 -3.17 -4.94 2.27
N SER A 145 -3.14 -4.27 1.14
CA SER A 145 -2.30 -3.10 0.92
C SER A 145 -2.83 -1.81 1.57
N GLY A 146 -4.05 -1.82 2.07
CA GLY A 146 -4.72 -0.60 2.55
C GLY A 146 -5.06 0.41 1.44
N TYR A 147 -4.87 0.05 0.16
CA TYR A 147 -5.17 0.93 -0.96
C TYR A 147 -6.67 1.24 -1.06
N MET A 148 -7.52 0.25 -0.76
CA MET A 148 -8.98 0.41 -0.71
C MET A 148 -9.52 0.20 0.72
N PRO A 149 -10.56 0.94 1.12
CA PRO A 149 -11.18 2.10 0.45
C PRO A 149 -10.21 3.27 0.28
N LEU A 150 -10.28 3.95 -0.86
CA LEU A 150 -9.35 5.03 -1.20
C LEU A 150 -9.33 6.10 -0.11
N GLY A 151 -8.13 6.33 0.49
CA GLY A 151 -7.97 7.26 1.61
C GLY A 151 -8.84 6.94 2.83
N ASN A 152 -9.35 5.72 2.93
CA ASN A 152 -10.32 5.26 3.94
C ASN A 152 -11.55 6.17 4.09
N MET A 153 -12.00 6.78 3.00
CA MET A 153 -13.13 7.72 2.97
C MET A 153 -14.46 7.08 3.44
N GLN A 154 -14.54 5.76 3.44
CA GLN A 154 -15.71 5.00 3.91
C GLN A 154 -15.55 4.48 5.34
N SER A 155 -14.53 4.94 6.08
CA SER A 155 -14.30 4.63 7.49
C SER A 155 -14.30 3.12 7.82
N LEU A 156 -13.68 2.31 6.95
CA LEU A 156 -13.46 0.88 7.20
C LEU A 156 -12.49 0.74 8.38
N THR A 157 -12.92 0.07 9.44
CA THR A 157 -12.08 -0.19 10.61
C THR A 157 -11.05 -1.30 10.32
N ASP A 158 -9.95 -1.31 11.06
CA ASP A 158 -8.93 -2.36 10.91
C ASP A 158 -9.49 -3.76 11.23
N MET A 159 -10.41 -3.86 12.19
CA MET A 159 -11.12 -5.11 12.52
C MET A 159 -11.92 -5.60 11.31
N GLN A 160 -12.82 -4.77 10.77
CA GLN A 160 -13.62 -5.12 9.60
C GLN A 160 -12.76 -5.47 8.39
N ARG A 161 -11.66 -4.74 8.18
CA ARG A 161 -10.69 -5.02 7.12
C ARG A 161 -10.10 -6.42 7.26
N ASN A 162 -9.68 -6.79 8.47
CA ASN A 162 -9.09 -8.10 8.74
C ASN A 162 -10.09 -9.23 8.60
N GLU A 163 -11.34 -9.04 9.03
CA GLU A 163 -12.45 -9.98 8.84
C GLU A 163 -12.71 -10.23 7.35
N MET A 164 -12.79 -9.16 6.53
CA MET A 164 -12.94 -9.26 5.09
C MET A 164 -11.76 -9.97 4.43
N ILE A 165 -10.51 -9.67 4.85
CA ILE A 165 -9.30 -10.34 4.36
C ILE A 165 -9.36 -11.83 4.67
N TYR A 166 -9.73 -12.20 5.89
CA TYR A 166 -9.84 -13.61 6.30
C TYR A 166 -10.89 -14.34 5.47
N TYR A 167 -12.09 -13.77 5.29
CA TYR A 167 -13.14 -14.31 4.43
C TYR A 167 -12.65 -14.56 3.00
N LEU A 168 -11.94 -13.61 2.42
CA LEU A 168 -11.45 -13.70 1.03
C LEU A 168 -10.25 -14.68 0.86
N GLN A 169 -9.68 -15.19 1.94
CA GLN A 169 -8.59 -16.18 1.91
C GLN A 169 -9.07 -17.62 1.93
N GLN A 170 -10.33 -17.86 2.29
CA GLN A 170 -10.96 -19.19 2.30
C GLN A 170 -11.29 -19.65 0.89
#